data_ded89e71145eca86a4137c16c49bb28c
#
_entry.id   ded89e71145eca86a4137c16c49bb28c
#
_cell.length_a   1.000
_cell.length_b   1.000
_cell.length_c   1.000
_cell.angle_alpha   90.00
_cell.angle_beta   90.00
_cell.angle_gamma   90.00
#
_symmetry.space_group_name_H-M   'P 1'
#
loop_
_entity.id
_entity.type
_entity.pdbx_description
1 polymer ?
#
loop_
_entity_poly.entity_id
_entity_poly.type
_entity_poly.pdbx_seq_one_letter_code
_entity_poly.pdbx_strand_id
1 'polypeptide(L)'
;NVFLMRTRRDTYGPSVVRASQISAGLLLVQAVLGAVTVHYDNADWTVAAHLSLACIFTGSLLWQFMAMRIAEGAEWAFLQAPMGFLDAQYKRVHSMTAAVGLLLVLGAWVSSSAGGQYNQSCSVGFPNGWPKCQGSFLPSLDGPGIFIQMIHRFGALIVGLVLVLGVSNLRMASQQQ
;
A
#
# COMPACT_ATOMS: atom_id res chain seq x y z
N ASN A 1 -17.99 12.96 8.72
CA ASN A 1 -17.94 11.56 9.22
C ASN A 1 -18.42 11.43 10.67
N VAL A 2 -17.87 12.17 11.65
CA VAL A 2 -18.28 12.06 13.06
C VAL A 2 -19.75 12.44 13.27
N PHE A 3 -20.25 13.44 12.55
CA PHE A 3 -21.66 13.86 12.60
C PHE A 3 -22.59 12.79 12.03
N LEU A 4 -22.27 12.23 10.87
CA LEU A 4 -23.03 11.12 10.25
C LEU A 4 -23.06 9.87 11.14
N MET A 5 -21.98 9.59 11.85
CA MET A 5 -21.88 8.43 12.74
C MET A 5 -22.72 8.61 14.02
N ARG A 6 -22.83 9.82 14.56
CA ARG A 6 -23.69 10.10 15.70
C ARG A 6 -25.17 10.03 15.37
N THR A 7 -25.56 10.51 14.18
CA THR A 7 -26.97 10.60 13.76
C THR A 7 -27.51 9.34 13.09
N ARG A 8 -26.63 8.45 12.57
CA ARG A 8 -27.04 7.23 11.84
C ARG A 8 -26.33 5.97 12.35
N ARG A 9 -25.94 5.93 13.61
CA ARG A 9 -25.25 4.79 14.22
C ARG A 9 -26.06 3.50 14.10
N ASP A 10 -27.37 3.59 14.23
CA ASP A 10 -28.28 2.43 14.16
C ASP A 10 -28.47 1.92 12.73
N THR A 11 -28.20 2.77 11.72
CA THR A 11 -28.34 2.42 10.31
C THR A 11 -27.12 1.66 9.76
N TYR A 12 -25.91 2.02 10.22
CA TYR A 12 -24.67 1.51 9.60
C TYR A 12 -24.01 0.33 10.31
N GLY A 13 -24.45 0.00 11.51
CA GLY A 13 -23.90 -1.13 12.27
C GLY A 13 -22.45 -0.96 12.77
N PRO A 14 -21.97 -1.91 13.57
CA PRO A 14 -20.69 -1.77 14.29
C PRO A 14 -19.45 -1.76 13.38
N SER A 15 -19.52 -2.41 12.21
CA SER A 15 -18.38 -2.49 11.28
C SER A 15 -18.03 -1.13 10.69
N VAL A 16 -19.03 -0.36 10.24
CA VAL A 16 -18.82 0.99 9.69
C VAL A 16 -18.33 1.93 10.77
N VAL A 17 -18.89 1.84 11.98
CA VAL A 17 -18.47 2.68 13.12
C VAL A 17 -17.01 2.43 13.46
N ARG A 18 -16.57 1.16 13.52
CA ARG A 18 -15.18 0.79 13.78
C ARG A 18 -14.25 1.28 12.69
N ALA A 19 -14.57 1.05 11.43
CA ALA A 19 -13.78 1.50 10.29
C ALA A 19 -13.57 3.01 10.31
N SER A 20 -14.62 3.76 10.61
CA SER A 20 -14.58 5.23 10.66
C SER A 20 -13.79 5.76 11.85
N GLN A 21 -13.85 5.10 13.02
CA GLN A 21 -13.03 5.46 14.18
C GLN A 21 -11.53 5.24 13.88
N ILE A 22 -11.19 4.11 13.24
CA ILE A 22 -9.82 3.81 12.83
C ILE A 22 -9.33 4.84 11.82
N SER A 23 -10.11 5.15 10.79
CA SER A 23 -9.75 6.17 9.80
C SER A 23 -9.57 7.56 10.41
N ALA A 24 -10.43 7.95 11.35
CA ALA A 24 -10.28 9.22 12.06
C ALA A 24 -9.02 9.26 12.94
N GLY A 25 -8.71 8.18 13.65
CA GLY A 25 -7.48 8.04 14.42
C GLY A 25 -6.23 8.13 13.53
N LEU A 26 -6.23 7.39 12.41
CA LEU A 26 -5.14 7.42 11.44
C LEU A 26 -4.94 8.82 10.83
N LEU A 27 -6.01 9.56 10.56
CA LEU A 27 -5.93 10.93 10.08
C LEU A 27 -5.21 11.84 11.07
N LEU A 28 -5.52 11.73 12.37
CA LEU A 28 -4.84 12.52 13.40
C LEU A 28 -3.36 12.17 13.48
N VAL A 29 -3.02 10.87 13.48
CA VAL A 29 -1.62 10.44 13.47
C VAL A 29 -0.90 10.91 12.21
N GLN A 30 -1.56 10.87 11.05
CA GLN A 30 -1.03 11.35 9.78
C GLN A 30 -0.72 12.85 9.83
N ALA A 31 -1.60 13.65 10.41
CA ALA A 31 -1.38 15.09 10.57
C ALA A 31 -0.17 15.39 11.48
N VAL A 32 -0.07 14.70 12.61
CA VAL A 32 1.08 14.83 13.53
C VAL A 32 2.37 14.41 12.83
N LEU A 33 2.36 13.27 12.13
CA LEU A 33 3.55 12.76 11.44
C LEU A 33 3.96 13.68 10.28
N GLY A 34 2.99 14.33 9.61
CA GLY A 34 3.28 15.36 8.61
C GLY A 34 4.00 16.57 9.22
N ALA A 35 3.56 17.05 10.39
CA ALA A 35 4.24 18.13 11.12
C ALA A 35 5.66 17.71 11.56
N VAL A 36 5.82 16.47 12.04
CA VAL A 36 7.14 15.89 12.36
C VAL A 36 8.05 15.86 11.14
N THR A 37 7.53 15.46 9.97
CA THR A 37 8.28 15.41 8.72
C THR A 37 8.83 16.79 8.34
N VAL A 38 8.02 17.85 8.45
CA VAL A 38 8.46 19.23 8.22
C VAL A 38 9.47 19.67 9.27
N HIS A 39 9.24 19.36 10.55
CA HIS A 39 10.16 19.74 11.65
C HIS A 39 11.56 19.14 11.50
N TYR A 40 11.68 17.94 10.93
CA TYR A 40 12.96 17.28 10.66
C TYR A 40 13.45 17.48 9.22
N ASP A 41 13.09 18.60 8.57
CA ASP A 41 13.54 18.97 7.24
C ASP A 41 13.40 17.84 6.20
N ASN A 42 12.29 17.08 6.28
CA ASN A 42 12.00 15.94 5.42
C ASN A 42 13.06 14.82 5.52
N ALA A 43 13.55 14.55 6.70
CA ALA A 43 14.47 13.43 6.93
C ALA A 43 13.87 12.12 6.37
N ASP A 44 14.71 11.26 5.79
CA ASP A 44 14.32 10.07 5.03
C ASP A 44 13.33 9.19 5.79
N TRP A 45 13.59 8.92 7.07
CA TRP A 45 12.72 8.08 7.90
C TRP A 45 11.37 8.71 8.17
N THR A 46 11.28 10.04 8.29
CA THR A 46 10.00 10.74 8.53
C THR A 46 9.13 10.70 7.27
N VAL A 47 9.73 10.94 6.11
CA VAL A 47 9.05 10.84 4.81
C VAL A 47 8.55 9.42 4.57
N ALA A 48 9.41 8.41 4.76
CA ALA A 48 9.05 7.01 4.61
C ALA A 48 7.90 6.61 5.55
N ALA A 49 7.97 7.02 6.82
CA ALA A 49 6.92 6.76 7.80
C ALA A 49 5.60 7.44 7.42
N HIS A 50 5.64 8.72 7.02
CA HIS A 50 4.47 9.49 6.62
C HIS A 50 3.78 8.89 5.39
N LEU A 51 4.54 8.54 4.34
CA LEU A 51 3.99 7.89 3.13
C LEU A 51 3.46 6.48 3.43
N SER A 52 4.14 5.69 4.26
CA SER A 52 3.66 4.38 4.67
C SER A 52 2.33 4.47 5.43
N LEU A 53 2.23 5.42 6.36
CA LEU A 53 0.99 5.67 7.08
C LEU A 53 -0.12 6.18 6.16
N ALA A 54 0.20 6.99 5.14
CA ALA A 54 -0.76 7.44 4.14
C ALA A 54 -1.36 6.27 3.36
N CYS A 55 -0.56 5.26 3.01
CA CYS A 55 -1.06 4.04 2.36
C CYS A 55 -2.02 3.26 3.29
N ILE A 56 -1.68 3.13 4.58
CA ILE A 56 -2.54 2.47 5.58
C ILE A 56 -3.84 3.26 5.75
N PHE A 57 -3.77 4.58 5.83
CA PHE A 57 -4.92 5.46 5.93
C PHE A 57 -5.84 5.33 4.70
N THR A 58 -5.28 5.34 3.50
CA THR A 58 -6.03 5.11 2.25
C THR A 58 -6.73 3.75 2.26
N GLY A 59 -6.04 2.70 2.70
CA GLY A 59 -6.64 1.37 2.88
C GLY A 59 -7.80 1.37 3.88
N SER A 60 -7.69 2.14 4.98
CA SER A 60 -8.76 2.27 5.97
C SER A 60 -9.98 3.02 5.43
N LEU A 61 -9.78 4.02 4.58
CA LEU A 61 -10.87 4.73 3.89
C LEU A 61 -11.59 3.82 2.89
N LEU A 62 -10.84 3.01 2.16
CA LEU A 62 -11.42 2.00 1.26
C LEU A 62 -12.25 0.98 2.04
N TRP A 63 -11.72 0.47 3.16
CA TRP A 63 -12.48 -0.42 4.04
C TRP A 63 -13.75 0.25 4.56
N GLN A 64 -13.68 1.50 5.02
CA GLN A 64 -14.85 2.25 5.46
C GLN A 64 -15.89 2.39 4.34
N PHE A 65 -15.45 2.74 3.13
CA PHE A 65 -16.33 2.84 1.96
C PHE A 65 -17.02 1.51 1.66
N MET A 66 -16.27 0.41 1.62
CA MET A 66 -16.82 -0.93 1.38
C MET A 66 -17.83 -1.34 2.46
N ALA A 67 -17.50 -1.10 3.73
CA ALA A 67 -18.39 -1.40 4.85
C ALA A 67 -19.70 -0.58 4.78
N MET A 68 -19.64 0.68 4.37
CA MET A 68 -20.83 1.51 4.16
C MET A 68 -21.69 0.98 3.02
N ARG A 69 -21.08 0.63 1.88
CA ARG A 69 -21.81 0.10 0.72
C ARG A 69 -22.49 -1.23 1.02
N ILE A 70 -21.85 -2.10 1.79
CA ILE A 70 -22.46 -3.36 2.26
C ILE A 70 -23.65 -3.06 3.17
N ALA A 71 -23.51 -2.12 4.12
CA ALA A 71 -24.59 -1.72 5.02
C ALA A 71 -25.79 -1.08 4.29
N GLU A 72 -25.56 -0.46 3.13
CA GLU A 72 -26.60 0.09 2.25
C GLU A 72 -27.23 -0.96 1.32
N GLY A 73 -26.85 -2.23 1.43
CA GLY A 73 -27.37 -3.31 0.61
C GLY A 73 -26.81 -3.33 -0.82
N ALA A 74 -25.62 -2.78 -1.05
CA ALA A 74 -24.99 -2.82 -2.36
C ALA A 74 -24.55 -4.24 -2.72
N GLU A 75 -25.16 -4.81 -3.73
CA GLU A 75 -24.84 -6.14 -4.28
C GLU A 75 -23.73 -6.05 -5.34
N TRP A 76 -22.54 -5.63 -4.94
CA TRP A 76 -21.41 -5.66 -5.84
C TRP A 76 -20.75 -7.03 -5.82
N ALA A 77 -20.70 -7.70 -6.96
CA ALA A 77 -20.12 -9.03 -7.09
C ALA A 77 -18.70 -9.15 -6.53
N PHE A 78 -17.89 -8.08 -6.60
CA PHE A 78 -16.52 -8.08 -6.06
C PHE A 78 -16.45 -7.91 -4.53
N LEU A 79 -17.55 -7.53 -3.86
CA LEU A 79 -17.64 -7.47 -2.40
C LEU A 79 -18.12 -8.78 -1.78
N GLN A 80 -18.68 -9.66 -2.59
CA GLN A 80 -19.11 -10.98 -2.16
C GLN A 80 -17.90 -11.91 -2.20
N ALA A 81 -17.56 -12.50 -1.05
CA ALA A 81 -16.56 -13.56 -1.06
C ALA A 81 -17.08 -14.71 -1.94
N PRO A 82 -16.31 -15.20 -2.92
CA PRO A 82 -16.71 -16.35 -3.70
C PRO A 82 -17.05 -17.50 -2.77
N MET A 83 -18.24 -18.09 -2.90
CA MET A 83 -18.60 -19.29 -2.15
C MET A 83 -17.58 -20.37 -2.48
N GLY A 84 -16.96 -20.99 -1.45
CA GLY A 84 -15.97 -22.06 -1.64
C GLY A 84 -14.52 -21.60 -1.66
N PHE A 85 -14.23 -20.34 -1.30
CA PHE A 85 -12.83 -19.92 -1.10
C PHE A 85 -12.21 -20.71 0.04
N LEU A 86 -11.20 -21.52 -0.28
CA LEU A 86 -10.47 -22.33 0.72
C LEU A 86 -9.56 -21.44 1.56
N ASP A 87 -9.26 -21.87 2.79
CA ASP A 87 -8.32 -21.17 3.69
C ASP A 87 -6.96 -20.89 3.05
N ALA A 88 -6.51 -21.79 2.17
CA ALA A 88 -5.27 -21.62 1.41
C ALA A 88 -5.33 -20.41 0.46
N GLN A 89 -6.48 -20.10 -0.12
CA GLN A 89 -6.69 -18.95 -1.00
C GLN A 89 -6.70 -17.65 -0.20
N TYR A 90 -7.36 -17.61 0.96
CA TYR A 90 -7.30 -16.48 1.89
C TYR A 90 -5.87 -16.18 2.35
N LYS A 91 -5.13 -17.21 2.77
CA LYS A 91 -3.71 -17.06 3.15
C LYS A 91 -2.88 -16.50 2.01
N ARG A 92 -3.12 -16.95 0.78
CA ARG A 92 -2.42 -16.48 -0.42
C ARG A 92 -2.73 -15.00 -0.70
N VAL A 93 -3.99 -14.59 -0.63
CA VAL A 93 -4.39 -13.18 -0.79
C VAL A 93 -3.74 -12.30 0.29
N HIS A 94 -3.74 -12.74 1.57
CA HIS A 94 -3.11 -11.99 2.64
C HIS A 94 -1.59 -11.86 2.45
N SER A 95 -0.91 -12.93 2.02
CA SER A 95 0.54 -12.86 1.76
C SER A 95 0.88 -11.92 0.59
N MET A 96 0.06 -11.93 -0.46
CA MET A 96 0.21 -10.99 -1.59
C MET A 96 -0.01 -9.54 -1.14
N THR A 97 -1.04 -9.29 -0.33
CA THR A 97 -1.31 -7.96 0.25
C THR A 97 -0.15 -7.49 1.13
N ALA A 98 0.37 -8.38 1.98
CA ALA A 98 1.54 -8.08 2.81
C ALA A 98 2.79 -7.76 1.97
N ALA A 99 3.04 -8.53 0.91
CA ALA A 99 4.16 -8.28 -0.01
C ALA A 99 4.04 -6.91 -0.71
N VAL A 100 2.84 -6.54 -1.16
CA VAL A 100 2.57 -5.20 -1.71
C VAL A 100 2.79 -4.12 -0.65
N GLY A 101 2.30 -4.33 0.58
CA GLY A 101 2.51 -3.41 1.69
C GLY A 101 3.99 -3.15 1.98
N LEU A 102 4.79 -4.21 2.05
CA LEU A 102 6.25 -4.10 2.21
C LEU A 102 6.90 -3.35 1.05
N LEU A 103 6.47 -3.63 -0.18
CA LEU A 103 6.98 -2.94 -1.36
C LEU A 103 6.63 -1.44 -1.35
N LEU A 104 5.45 -1.08 -0.88
CA LEU A 104 5.05 0.32 -0.69
C LEU A 104 5.92 1.03 0.35
N VAL A 105 6.25 0.37 1.46
CA VAL A 105 7.16 0.91 2.48
C VAL A 105 8.56 1.13 1.89
N LEU A 106 9.09 0.15 1.14
CA LEU A 106 10.37 0.29 0.44
C LEU A 106 10.32 1.43 -0.60
N GLY A 107 9.21 1.56 -1.33
CA GLY A 107 9.00 2.65 -2.28
C GLY A 107 8.92 4.02 -1.60
N ALA A 108 8.29 4.10 -0.44
CA ALA A 108 8.27 5.32 0.37
C ALA A 108 9.68 5.72 0.81
N TRP A 109 10.51 4.75 1.20
CA TRP A 109 11.91 4.99 1.52
C TRP A 109 12.71 5.49 0.32
N VAL A 110 12.55 4.85 -0.85
CA VAL A 110 13.18 5.29 -2.11
C VAL A 110 12.75 6.70 -2.50
N SER A 111 11.50 7.07 -2.24
CA SER A 111 10.96 8.40 -2.58
C SER A 111 11.41 9.50 -1.61
N SER A 112 11.94 9.13 -0.45
CA SER A 112 12.47 10.10 0.50
C SER A 112 13.68 10.82 -0.12
N SER A 113 13.67 12.14 -0.06
CA SER A 113 14.60 12.98 -0.84
C SER A 113 15.53 13.82 0.02
N ALA A 114 15.54 13.64 1.33
CA ALA A 114 16.43 14.39 2.19
C ALA A 114 17.89 14.09 1.82
N GLY A 115 18.46 14.98 1.03
CA GLY A 115 19.83 14.85 0.53
C GLY A 115 20.01 14.18 -0.83
N GLY A 116 18.94 13.81 -1.54
CA GLY A 116 19.02 13.22 -2.90
C GLY A 116 19.62 11.81 -2.97
N GLN A 117 19.87 11.19 -1.81
CA GLN A 117 20.64 9.95 -1.76
C GLN A 117 19.92 8.75 -2.33
N TYR A 118 18.60 8.64 -2.10
CA TYR A 118 17.85 7.45 -2.50
C TYR A 118 17.15 7.62 -3.85
N ASN A 119 16.43 8.69 -4.08
CA ASN A 119 15.63 8.88 -5.29
C ASN A 119 16.48 9.18 -6.55
N GLN A 120 17.66 9.79 -6.40
CA GLN A 120 18.54 10.15 -7.50
C GLN A 120 19.74 9.21 -7.68
N SER A 121 19.90 8.22 -6.82
CA SER A 121 21.07 7.33 -6.83
C SER A 121 21.22 6.54 -8.11
N CYS A 122 20.15 6.25 -8.82
CA CYS A 122 20.17 5.54 -10.10
C CYS A 122 20.25 6.46 -11.33
N SER A 123 20.52 7.75 -11.17
CA SER A 123 20.41 8.77 -12.21
C SER A 123 18.93 9.03 -12.61
N VAL A 124 18.74 10.03 -13.47
CA VAL A 124 17.40 10.44 -13.95
C VAL A 124 17.33 10.16 -15.44
N GLY A 125 16.12 9.80 -15.90
CA GLY A 125 15.80 9.68 -17.31
C GLY A 125 16.02 8.28 -17.90
N PHE A 126 15.54 8.13 -19.13
CA PHE A 126 15.60 6.90 -19.90
C PHE A 126 16.77 6.97 -20.90
N PRO A 127 17.51 5.88 -21.12
CA PRO A 127 17.44 4.56 -20.46
C PRO A 127 18.35 4.44 -19.22
N ASN A 128 19.13 5.44 -18.89
CA ASN A 128 20.23 5.35 -17.91
C ASN A 128 19.73 5.30 -16.45
N GLY A 129 18.66 6.00 -16.14
CA GLY A 129 18.02 5.98 -14.82
C GLY A 129 16.95 4.89 -14.69
N TRP A 130 16.21 4.59 -15.79
CA TRP A 130 15.22 3.53 -15.88
C TRP A 130 15.16 3.02 -17.33
N PRO A 131 15.12 1.71 -17.60
CA PRO A 131 15.16 0.56 -16.67
C PRO A 131 16.54 0.29 -16.06
N LYS A 132 17.58 0.96 -16.54
CA LYS A 132 18.95 0.85 -16.02
C LYS A 132 19.10 1.68 -14.74
N CYS A 133 20.20 1.47 -14.04
CA CYS A 133 20.65 2.29 -12.93
C CYS A 133 22.10 2.67 -13.21
N GLN A 134 22.39 3.95 -13.31
CA GLN A 134 23.70 4.47 -13.74
C GLN A 134 24.21 3.85 -15.07
N GLY A 135 23.29 3.65 -16.01
CA GLY A 135 23.60 3.09 -17.32
C GLY A 135 23.74 1.57 -17.37
N SER A 136 23.65 0.86 -16.24
CA SER A 136 23.74 -0.61 -16.15
C SER A 136 22.44 -1.24 -15.63
N PHE A 137 22.12 -2.47 -16.05
CA PHE A 137 21.03 -3.25 -15.46
C PHE A 137 21.43 -3.84 -14.07
N LEU A 138 22.71 -4.09 -13.88
CA LEU A 138 23.26 -4.56 -12.61
C LEU A 138 24.41 -3.61 -12.24
N PRO A 139 24.09 -2.45 -11.63
CA PRO A 139 25.11 -1.52 -11.20
C PRO A 139 25.90 -2.08 -10.01
N SER A 140 27.08 -1.54 -9.77
CA SER A 140 27.76 -1.75 -8.50
C SER A 140 26.88 -1.25 -7.36
N LEU A 141 26.72 -2.05 -6.30
CA LEU A 141 25.85 -1.72 -5.17
C LEU A 141 26.59 -0.79 -4.17
N ASP A 142 27.28 0.20 -4.70
CA ASP A 142 28.08 1.14 -3.92
C ASP A 142 27.17 2.22 -3.30
N GLY A 143 26.96 2.06 -2.01
CA GLY A 143 26.17 3.00 -1.23
C GLY A 143 24.70 2.61 -1.04
N PRO A 144 24.08 3.14 0.02
CA PRO A 144 22.74 2.75 0.46
C PRO A 144 21.65 3.12 -0.54
N GLY A 145 21.83 4.20 -1.28
CA GLY A 145 20.81 4.69 -2.22
C GLY A 145 20.61 3.75 -3.42
N ILE A 146 21.70 3.29 -4.06
CA ILE A 146 21.64 2.35 -5.18
C ILE A 146 21.08 1.01 -4.68
N PHE A 147 21.56 0.53 -3.53
CA PHE A 147 21.13 -0.72 -2.92
C PHE A 147 19.62 -0.75 -2.67
N ILE A 148 19.05 0.26 -2.00
CA ILE A 148 17.63 0.38 -1.72
C ILE A 148 16.82 0.48 -3.01
N GLN A 149 17.25 1.27 -3.99
CA GLN A 149 16.58 1.38 -5.27
C GLN A 149 16.53 0.04 -6.02
N MET A 150 17.64 -0.69 -6.03
CA MET A 150 17.70 -1.98 -6.70
C MET A 150 16.84 -3.04 -6.00
N ILE A 151 16.84 -3.09 -4.66
CA ILE A 151 15.94 -3.96 -3.89
C ILE A 151 14.47 -3.63 -4.21
N HIS A 152 14.12 -2.34 -4.23
CA HIS A 152 12.74 -1.94 -4.56
C HIS A 152 12.36 -2.35 -5.99
N ARG A 153 13.21 -2.14 -6.98
CA ARG A 153 12.96 -2.51 -8.39
C ARG A 153 12.82 -4.01 -8.60
N PHE A 154 13.73 -4.80 -8.04
CA PHE A 154 13.63 -6.26 -8.10
C PHE A 154 12.43 -6.77 -7.31
N GLY A 155 12.18 -6.18 -6.13
CA GLY A 155 10.99 -6.48 -5.35
C GLY A 155 9.70 -6.20 -6.13
N ALA A 156 9.62 -5.07 -6.83
CA ALA A 156 8.48 -4.71 -7.67
C ALA A 156 8.27 -5.72 -8.81
N LEU A 157 9.35 -6.16 -9.45
CA LEU A 157 9.27 -7.17 -10.50
C LEU A 157 8.76 -8.51 -9.95
N ILE A 158 9.34 -8.98 -8.84
CA ILE A 158 8.95 -10.25 -8.19
C ILE A 158 7.52 -10.19 -7.70
N VAL A 159 7.16 -9.15 -6.95
CA VAL A 159 5.80 -8.99 -6.42
C VAL A 159 4.80 -8.84 -7.56
N GLY A 160 5.12 -8.08 -8.61
CA GLY A 160 4.28 -7.96 -9.80
C GLY A 160 4.03 -9.31 -10.48
N LEU A 161 5.08 -10.11 -10.66
CA LEU A 161 4.95 -11.46 -11.22
C LEU A 161 4.10 -12.38 -10.33
N VAL A 162 4.33 -12.37 -9.02
CA VAL A 162 3.54 -13.15 -8.04
C VAL A 162 2.08 -12.73 -8.06
N LEU A 163 1.78 -11.43 -8.19
CA LEU A 163 0.41 -10.94 -8.31
C LEU A 163 -0.28 -11.44 -9.57
N VAL A 164 0.38 -11.33 -10.73
CA VAL A 164 -0.17 -11.79 -12.02
C VAL A 164 -0.46 -13.29 -11.98
N LEU A 165 0.51 -14.10 -11.52
CA LEU A 165 0.34 -15.56 -11.41
C LEU A 165 -0.68 -15.93 -10.33
N GLY A 166 -0.70 -15.22 -9.21
CA GLY A 166 -1.64 -15.44 -8.11
C GLY A 166 -3.09 -15.16 -8.53
N VAL A 167 -3.34 -14.04 -9.20
CA VAL A 167 -4.67 -13.68 -9.70
C VAL A 167 -5.15 -14.65 -10.78
N SER A 168 -4.27 -15.08 -11.71
CA SER A 168 -4.63 -16.07 -12.72
C SER A 168 -5.02 -17.41 -12.10
N ASN A 169 -4.28 -17.88 -11.10
CA ASN A 169 -4.61 -19.11 -10.37
C ASN A 169 -5.94 -19.00 -9.59
N LEU A 170 -6.22 -17.84 -8.98
CA LEU A 170 -7.50 -17.61 -8.29
C LEU A 170 -8.68 -17.60 -9.25
N ARG A 171 -8.52 -17.02 -10.45
CA ARG A 171 -9.55 -17.04 -11.51
C ARG A 171 -9.83 -18.47 -11.99
N MET A 172 -8.81 -19.26 -12.25
CA MET A 172 -8.98 -20.66 -12.67
C MET A 172 -9.70 -21.47 -11.59
N ALA A 173 -9.35 -21.29 -10.32
CA ALA A 173 -10.01 -21.98 -9.21
C ALA A 173 -11.51 -21.60 -9.06
N SER A 174 -11.87 -20.35 -9.37
CA SER A 174 -13.28 -19.91 -9.33
C SER A 174 -14.11 -20.40 -10.49
N GLN A 175 -13.50 -20.79 -11.61
CA GLN A 175 -14.20 -21.33 -12.80
C GLN A 175 -14.46 -22.85 -12.72
N GLN A 176 -13.80 -23.53 -11.79
CA GLN A 176 -13.95 -24.97 -11.58
C GLN A 176 -15.03 -25.35 -10.56
N GLN A 177 -15.66 -24.36 -9.94
CA GLN A 177 -16.78 -24.49 -8.99
C GLN A 177 -18.09 -24.09 -9.65
#